data_496af8414e6a9ce6ca5b58c63d1c1fab
#
_entry.id   496af8414e6a9ce6ca5b58c63d1c1fab
#
_cell.length_a   1.000
_cell.length_b   1.000
_cell.length_c   1.000
_cell.angle_alpha   90.00
_cell.angle_beta   90.00
_cell.angle_gamma   90.00
#
_symmetry.space_group_name_H-M   'P 1'
#
loop_
_entity.id
_entity.type
_entity.pdbx_description
1 polymer ?
#
loop_
_entity_poly.entity_id
_entity_poly.type
_entity_poly.pdbx_seq_one_letter_code
_entity_poly.pdbx_strand_id
1 'polypeptide(L)'
;MPAATDAERRELDRVGAFSDGVFAISITLLVLNIEVPDVPGRDLGSAISQLHDDFVAYGIGFAVIGLFWYEHHRLFALLGRASGRLVLVNTSLLALIALMPFTTAVLGRYDEPLAVALYAGNVGLTVILSGLTALVAIDGGLYAESAPDLTRSRRREVIVDTTARALVFLVSIPIAYTISESLAKWFWLLLLVLAVVDRRRARRRGR
;
A
#
# COMPACT_ATOMS: atom_id res chain seq x y z
N MET A 1 -5.79 25.12 -19.16
CA MET A 1 -4.79 24.27 -19.85
C MET A 1 -5.46 23.63 -21.06
N PRO A 2 -4.75 23.32 -22.16
CA PRO A 2 -5.38 22.57 -23.26
C PRO A 2 -5.84 21.19 -22.77
N ALA A 3 -6.98 20.72 -23.29
CA ALA A 3 -7.51 19.40 -23.00
C ALA A 3 -6.47 18.32 -23.37
N ALA A 4 -6.40 17.24 -22.57
CA ALA A 4 -5.49 16.13 -22.84
C ALA A 4 -5.82 15.51 -24.20
N THR A 5 -4.78 15.23 -24.99
CA THR A 5 -4.92 14.56 -26.28
C THR A 5 -5.33 13.09 -26.10
N ASP A 6 -5.91 12.48 -27.13
CA ASP A 6 -6.26 11.06 -27.12
C ASP A 6 -5.02 10.14 -26.93
N ALA A 7 -3.85 10.61 -27.36
CA ALA A 7 -2.60 9.88 -27.16
C ALA A 7 -2.18 9.88 -25.69
N GLU A 8 -2.25 11.02 -25.00
CA GLU A 8 -1.92 11.14 -23.57
C GLU A 8 -2.88 10.33 -22.69
N ARG A 9 -4.17 10.30 -23.05
CA ARG A 9 -5.17 9.47 -22.36
C ARG A 9 -4.87 7.98 -22.52
N ARG A 10 -4.58 7.53 -23.75
CA ARG A 10 -4.21 6.13 -24.00
C ARG A 10 -2.94 5.71 -23.25
N GLU A 11 -1.96 6.59 -23.11
CA GLU A 11 -0.76 6.34 -22.32
C GLU A 11 -1.12 6.15 -20.84
N LEU A 12 -1.94 7.04 -20.27
CA LEU A 12 -2.41 6.95 -18.89
C LEU A 12 -3.17 5.63 -18.65
N ASP A 13 -4.08 5.26 -19.55
CA ASP A 13 -4.85 4.02 -19.45
C ASP A 13 -3.94 2.78 -19.46
N ARG A 14 -2.88 2.78 -20.27
CA ARG A 14 -1.89 1.70 -20.29
C ARG A 14 -1.09 1.62 -18.99
N VAL A 15 -0.69 2.74 -18.42
CA VAL A 15 0.00 2.78 -17.12
C VAL A 15 -0.92 2.27 -16.02
N GLY A 16 -2.18 2.68 -16.02
CA GLY A 16 -3.21 2.20 -15.08
C GLY A 16 -3.41 0.69 -15.20
N ALA A 17 -3.63 0.17 -16.41
CA ALA A 17 -3.83 -1.26 -16.65
C ALA A 17 -2.62 -2.10 -16.25
N PHE A 18 -1.40 -1.63 -16.52
CA PHE A 18 -0.17 -2.28 -16.05
C PHE A 18 -0.09 -2.31 -14.52
N SER A 19 -0.44 -1.20 -13.88
CA SER A 19 -0.48 -1.12 -12.41
C SER A 19 -1.47 -2.12 -11.81
N ASP A 20 -2.69 -2.18 -12.34
CA ASP A 20 -3.73 -3.12 -11.90
C ASP A 20 -3.24 -4.57 -12.04
N GLY A 21 -2.54 -4.90 -13.13
CA GLY A 21 -1.91 -6.20 -13.33
C GLY A 21 -0.89 -6.54 -12.25
N VAL A 22 0.00 -5.61 -11.88
CA VAL A 22 1.00 -5.83 -10.81
C VAL A 22 0.32 -6.02 -9.46
N PHE A 23 -0.69 -5.22 -9.12
CA PHE A 23 -1.46 -5.39 -7.88
C PHE A 23 -2.16 -6.75 -7.84
N ALA A 24 -2.82 -7.15 -8.92
CA ALA A 24 -3.53 -8.43 -9.02
C ALA A 24 -2.59 -9.62 -8.84
N ILE A 25 -1.42 -9.59 -9.48
CA ILE A 25 -0.40 -10.64 -9.33
C ILE A 25 0.12 -10.65 -7.89
N SER A 26 0.45 -9.51 -7.31
CA SER A 26 0.97 -9.42 -5.94
C SER A 26 -0.01 -9.99 -4.92
N ILE A 27 -1.30 -9.68 -5.03
CA ILE A 27 -2.33 -10.24 -4.14
C ILE A 27 -2.42 -11.77 -4.29
N THR A 28 -2.38 -12.28 -5.51
CA THR A 28 -2.50 -13.73 -5.74
C THR A 28 -1.27 -14.51 -5.32
N LEU A 29 -0.08 -13.92 -5.38
CA LEU A 29 1.15 -14.55 -4.91
C LEU A 29 1.17 -14.78 -3.38
N LEU A 30 0.39 -14.01 -2.62
CA LEU A 30 0.31 -14.20 -1.16
C LEU A 30 -0.14 -15.61 -0.76
N VAL A 31 -1.03 -16.22 -1.53
CA VAL A 31 -1.54 -17.57 -1.20
C VAL A 31 -0.47 -18.65 -1.32
N LEU A 32 0.56 -18.43 -2.12
CA LEU A 32 1.67 -19.37 -2.29
C LEU A 32 2.56 -19.47 -1.05
N ASN A 33 2.44 -18.55 -0.10
CA ASN A 33 3.14 -18.60 1.17
C ASN A 33 2.50 -19.58 2.16
N ILE A 34 1.27 -20.06 1.91
CA ILE A 34 0.59 -21.07 2.69
C ILE A 34 0.98 -22.45 2.13
N GLU A 35 1.86 -23.14 2.84
CA GLU A 35 2.34 -24.46 2.42
C GLU A 35 1.25 -25.52 2.64
N VAL A 36 1.02 -26.39 1.64
CA VAL A 36 0.10 -27.53 1.81
C VAL A 36 0.76 -28.56 2.72
N PRO A 37 0.10 -28.99 3.83
CA PRO A 37 0.69 -29.96 4.75
C PRO A 37 0.92 -31.31 4.07
N ASP A 38 2.13 -31.86 4.19
CA ASP A 38 2.47 -33.21 3.75
C ASP A 38 2.28 -34.20 4.92
N VAL A 39 1.02 -34.59 5.16
CA VAL A 39 0.63 -35.48 6.27
C VAL A 39 -0.38 -36.54 5.78
N PRO A 40 -0.49 -37.71 6.47
CA PRO A 40 -1.56 -38.66 6.21
C PRO A 40 -2.95 -38.03 6.33
N GLY A 41 -3.88 -38.41 5.47
CA GLY A 41 -5.21 -37.77 5.36
C GLY A 41 -6.01 -37.73 6.67
N ARG A 42 -5.80 -38.70 7.59
CA ARG A 42 -6.40 -38.70 8.94
C ARG A 42 -5.93 -37.53 9.82
N ASP A 43 -4.74 -36.97 9.55
CA ASP A 43 -4.11 -35.91 10.33
C ASP A 43 -4.30 -34.53 9.66
N LEU A 44 -4.95 -34.49 8.50
CA LEU A 44 -5.13 -33.26 7.70
C LEU A 44 -5.85 -32.15 8.49
N GLY A 45 -6.89 -32.50 9.26
CA GLY A 45 -7.65 -31.49 10.01
C GLY A 45 -6.80 -30.76 11.07
N SER A 46 -5.93 -31.51 11.77
CA SER A 46 -5.01 -30.93 12.75
C SER A 46 -3.92 -30.11 12.08
N ALA A 47 -3.39 -30.58 10.96
CA ALA A 47 -2.37 -29.87 10.19
C ALA A 47 -2.90 -28.55 9.62
N ILE A 48 -4.12 -28.52 9.08
CA ILE A 48 -4.75 -27.26 8.61
C ILE A 48 -4.98 -26.28 9.77
N SER A 49 -5.36 -26.77 10.96
CA SER A 49 -5.55 -25.88 12.12
C SER A 49 -4.24 -25.22 12.58
N GLN A 50 -3.08 -25.82 12.31
CA GLN A 50 -1.77 -25.26 12.60
C GLN A 50 -1.36 -24.14 11.63
N LEU A 51 -2.01 -24.04 10.46
CA LEU A 51 -1.81 -22.96 9.47
C LEU A 51 -2.57 -21.66 9.80
N HIS A 52 -3.19 -21.58 11.00
CA HIS A 52 -3.97 -20.40 11.38
C HIS A 52 -3.19 -19.09 11.19
N ASP A 53 -1.93 -19.05 11.63
CA ASP A 53 -1.10 -17.85 11.57
C ASP A 53 -0.74 -17.46 10.11
N ASP A 54 -0.53 -18.47 9.25
CA ASP A 54 -0.31 -18.27 7.83
C ASP A 54 -1.56 -17.66 7.14
N PHE A 55 -2.75 -18.16 7.48
CA PHE A 55 -4.01 -17.60 6.98
C PHE A 55 -4.25 -16.17 7.48
N VAL A 56 -3.89 -15.88 8.73
CA VAL A 56 -3.97 -14.52 9.29
C VAL A 56 -3.00 -13.59 8.56
N ALA A 57 -1.74 -14.00 8.37
CA ALA A 57 -0.74 -13.23 7.63
C ALA A 57 -1.19 -12.98 6.18
N TYR A 58 -1.73 -14.01 5.51
CA TYR A 58 -2.33 -13.89 4.18
C TYR A 58 -3.46 -12.84 4.17
N GLY A 59 -4.41 -12.93 5.09
CA GLY A 59 -5.55 -12.00 5.16
C GLY A 59 -5.11 -10.55 5.39
N ILE A 60 -4.12 -10.32 6.24
CA ILE A 60 -3.54 -9.00 6.50
C ILE A 60 -2.82 -8.48 5.25
N GLY A 61 -1.96 -9.29 4.63
CA GLY A 61 -1.25 -8.92 3.41
C GLY A 61 -2.20 -8.58 2.26
N PHE A 62 -3.26 -9.39 2.08
CA PHE A 62 -4.31 -9.15 1.09
C PHE A 62 -5.01 -7.80 1.33
N ALA A 63 -5.38 -7.51 2.57
CA ALA A 63 -6.03 -6.25 2.95
C ALA A 63 -5.10 -5.04 2.72
N VAL A 64 -3.81 -5.16 3.05
CA VAL A 64 -2.82 -4.09 2.87
C VAL A 64 -2.61 -3.78 1.38
N ILE A 65 -2.35 -4.79 0.55
CA ILE A 65 -2.18 -4.60 -0.90
C ILE A 65 -3.48 -4.08 -1.52
N GLY A 66 -4.64 -4.61 -1.11
CA GLY A 66 -5.95 -4.15 -1.57
C GLY A 66 -6.23 -2.68 -1.24
N LEU A 67 -5.81 -2.21 -0.06
CA LEU A 67 -5.89 -0.80 0.31
C LEU A 67 -5.01 0.10 -0.58
N PHE A 68 -3.76 -0.32 -0.83
CA PHE A 68 -2.88 0.42 -1.74
C PHE A 68 -3.44 0.46 -3.16
N TRP A 69 -3.98 -0.66 -3.65
CA TRP A 69 -4.67 -0.70 -4.94
C TRP A 69 -5.84 0.27 -4.99
N TYR A 70 -6.69 0.29 -3.96
CA TYR A 70 -7.85 1.17 -3.90
C TYR A 70 -7.46 2.66 -3.91
N GLU A 71 -6.43 3.05 -3.13
CA GLU A 71 -5.91 4.42 -3.13
C GLU A 71 -5.30 4.79 -4.49
N HIS A 72 -4.52 3.89 -5.09
CA HIS A 72 -3.93 4.04 -6.41
C HIS A 72 -4.99 4.21 -7.50
N HIS A 73 -5.97 3.30 -7.54
CA HIS A 73 -7.08 3.35 -8.49
C HIS A 73 -7.85 4.68 -8.40
N ARG A 74 -8.15 5.14 -7.18
CA ARG A 74 -8.81 6.43 -6.97
C ARG A 74 -8.00 7.62 -7.45
N LEU A 75 -6.69 7.59 -7.26
CA LEU A 75 -5.80 8.64 -7.76
C LEU A 75 -5.80 8.65 -9.29
N PHE A 76 -5.58 7.50 -9.91
CA PHE A 76 -5.49 7.37 -11.37
C PHE A 76 -6.81 7.73 -12.05
N ALA A 77 -7.95 7.42 -11.46
CA ALA A 77 -9.27 7.84 -11.96
C ALA A 77 -9.47 9.37 -12.03
N LEU A 78 -8.67 10.15 -11.31
CA LEU A 78 -8.72 11.61 -11.33
C LEU A 78 -7.73 12.23 -12.34
N LEU A 79 -6.81 11.44 -12.89
CA LEU A 79 -5.80 11.94 -13.82
C LEU A 79 -6.37 12.09 -15.24
N GLY A 80 -5.91 13.10 -15.95
CA GLY A 80 -6.24 13.33 -17.36
C GLY A 80 -5.10 12.98 -18.32
N ARG A 81 -3.86 12.92 -17.80
CA ARG A 81 -2.66 12.62 -18.60
C ARG A 81 -1.56 12.03 -17.73
N ALA A 82 -0.65 11.27 -18.36
CA ALA A 82 0.57 10.80 -17.73
C ALA A 82 1.74 11.77 -17.96
N SER A 83 2.79 11.64 -17.17
CA SER A 83 4.09 12.29 -17.40
C SER A 83 5.21 11.28 -17.12
N GLY A 84 6.38 11.45 -17.71
CA GLY A 84 7.52 10.56 -17.47
C GLY A 84 7.90 10.46 -15.98
N ARG A 85 7.77 11.55 -15.21
CA ARG A 85 7.99 11.52 -13.74
C ARG A 85 6.94 10.69 -13.02
N LEU A 86 5.66 10.81 -13.40
CA LEU A 86 4.59 9.99 -12.84
C LEU A 86 4.85 8.51 -13.12
N VAL A 87 5.20 8.16 -14.35
CA VAL A 87 5.50 6.78 -14.74
C VAL A 87 6.67 6.22 -13.94
N LEU A 88 7.77 6.98 -13.77
CA LEU A 88 8.94 6.56 -13.01
C LEU A 88 8.59 6.28 -11.55
N VAL A 89 7.93 7.21 -10.87
CA VAL A 89 7.55 7.06 -9.45
C VAL A 89 6.55 5.92 -9.29
N ASN A 90 5.58 5.81 -10.19
CA ASN A 90 4.61 4.71 -10.20
C ASN A 90 5.30 3.34 -10.38
N THR A 91 6.25 3.22 -11.31
CA THR A 91 7.00 1.97 -11.51
C THR A 91 7.80 1.60 -10.27
N SER A 92 8.40 2.58 -9.59
CA SER A 92 9.10 2.35 -8.31
C SER A 92 8.13 1.89 -7.21
N LEU A 93 6.93 2.47 -7.14
CA LEU A 93 5.86 2.04 -6.24
C LEU A 93 5.48 0.57 -6.52
N LEU A 94 5.25 0.22 -7.78
CA LEU A 94 4.87 -1.13 -8.19
C LEU A 94 5.95 -2.17 -7.86
N ALA A 95 7.23 -1.81 -7.91
CA ALA A 95 8.32 -2.70 -7.49
C ALA A 95 8.21 -3.06 -5.99
N LEU A 96 7.85 -2.10 -5.13
CA LEU A 96 7.62 -2.37 -3.71
C LEU A 96 6.34 -3.18 -3.48
N ILE A 97 5.28 -2.93 -4.23
CA ILE A 97 4.05 -3.74 -4.20
C ILE A 97 4.36 -5.20 -4.57
N ALA A 98 5.15 -5.42 -5.63
CA ALA A 98 5.58 -6.76 -6.05
C ALA A 98 6.43 -7.48 -4.98
N LEU A 99 7.14 -6.74 -4.12
CA LEU A 99 7.95 -7.28 -3.02
C LEU A 99 7.10 -7.60 -1.77
N MET A 100 5.87 -7.07 -1.65
CA MET A 100 5.04 -7.27 -0.45
C MET A 100 4.76 -8.73 -0.11
N PRO A 101 4.46 -9.65 -1.05
CA PRO A 101 4.23 -11.05 -0.72
C PRO A 101 5.43 -11.68 0.02
N PHE A 102 6.66 -11.37 -0.43
CA PHE A 102 7.87 -11.85 0.20
C PHE A 102 8.03 -11.30 1.63
N THR A 103 7.89 -9.99 1.82
CA THR A 103 8.06 -9.38 3.16
C THR A 103 6.94 -9.77 4.12
N THR A 104 5.72 -10.04 3.62
CA THR A 104 4.61 -10.61 4.40
C THR A 104 4.93 -12.04 4.85
N ALA A 105 5.48 -12.89 3.95
CA ALA A 105 5.88 -14.24 4.29
C ALA A 105 6.99 -14.28 5.35
N VAL A 106 7.99 -13.40 5.22
CA VAL A 106 9.08 -13.27 6.22
C VAL A 106 8.50 -12.86 7.57
N LEU A 107 7.58 -11.88 7.61
CA LEU A 107 6.94 -11.41 8.84
C LEU A 107 6.10 -12.50 9.52
N GLY A 108 5.41 -13.34 8.74
CA GLY A 108 4.59 -14.45 9.26
C GLY A 108 5.43 -15.64 9.76
N ARG A 109 6.63 -15.84 9.19
CA ARG A 109 7.46 -17.02 9.48
C ARG A 109 8.49 -16.81 10.60
N TYR A 110 8.91 -15.56 10.84
CA TYR A 110 9.99 -15.25 11.79
C TYR A 110 9.54 -14.22 12.82
N ASP A 111 9.66 -14.58 14.10
CA ASP A 111 9.48 -13.65 15.23
C ASP A 111 10.82 -12.97 15.57
N GLU A 112 11.33 -12.19 14.61
CA GLU A 112 12.63 -11.55 14.64
C GLU A 112 12.50 -10.06 14.30
N PRO A 113 13.28 -9.17 14.93
CA PRO A 113 13.26 -7.74 14.61
C PRO A 113 13.55 -7.44 13.14
N LEU A 114 14.37 -8.26 12.48
CA LEU A 114 14.67 -8.11 11.05
C LEU A 114 13.43 -8.35 10.18
N ALA A 115 12.57 -9.31 10.53
CA ALA A 115 11.33 -9.58 9.81
C ALA A 115 10.38 -8.36 9.88
N VAL A 116 10.24 -7.78 11.07
CA VAL A 116 9.49 -6.53 11.27
C VAL A 116 10.08 -5.39 10.46
N ALA A 117 11.41 -5.24 10.48
CA ALA A 117 12.10 -4.16 9.75
C ALA A 117 11.93 -4.27 8.23
N LEU A 118 12.01 -5.47 7.67
CA LEU A 118 11.81 -5.71 6.23
C LEU A 118 10.38 -5.36 5.81
N TYR A 119 9.39 -5.84 6.56
CA TYR A 119 7.99 -5.54 6.25
C TYR A 119 7.67 -4.05 6.45
N ALA A 120 8.02 -3.49 7.61
CA ALA A 120 7.77 -2.08 7.91
C ALA A 120 8.51 -1.13 6.96
N GLY A 121 9.74 -1.48 6.57
CA GLY A 121 10.51 -0.74 5.57
C GLY A 121 9.83 -0.75 4.21
N ASN A 122 9.40 -1.94 3.74
CA ASN A 122 8.70 -2.06 2.46
C ASN A 122 7.38 -1.28 2.46
N VAL A 123 6.53 -1.47 3.48
CA VAL A 123 5.24 -0.75 3.58
C VAL A 123 5.45 0.76 3.75
N GLY A 124 6.39 1.18 4.61
CA GLY A 124 6.72 2.59 4.82
C GLY A 124 7.19 3.29 3.54
N LEU A 125 8.08 2.65 2.77
CA LEU A 125 8.52 3.16 1.46
C LEU A 125 7.37 3.17 0.43
N THR A 126 6.49 2.17 0.46
CA THR A 126 5.30 2.14 -0.40
C THR A 126 4.37 3.32 -0.10
N VAL A 127 4.13 3.63 1.18
CA VAL A 127 3.37 4.82 1.59
C VAL A 127 4.02 6.10 1.08
N ILE A 128 5.34 6.23 1.21
CA ILE A 128 6.09 7.41 0.72
C ILE A 128 5.94 7.56 -0.79
N LEU A 129 6.13 6.48 -1.56
CA LEU A 129 6.01 6.53 -3.03
C LEU A 129 4.57 6.77 -3.48
N SER A 130 3.55 6.26 -2.77
CA SER A 130 2.15 6.58 -3.03
C SER A 130 1.87 8.07 -2.84
N GLY A 131 2.35 8.66 -1.75
CA GLY A 131 2.26 10.10 -1.51
C GLY A 131 3.02 10.92 -2.55
N LEU A 132 4.22 10.47 -2.95
CA LEU A 132 5.02 11.12 -3.99
C LEU A 132 4.32 11.07 -5.35
N THR A 133 3.66 9.95 -5.70
CA THR A 133 2.84 9.84 -6.92
C THR A 133 1.74 10.90 -6.94
N ALA A 134 1.03 11.07 -5.82
CA ALA A 134 0.01 12.10 -5.68
C ALA A 134 0.58 13.53 -5.78
N LEU A 135 1.76 13.79 -5.17
CA LEU A 135 2.43 15.10 -5.25
C LEU A 135 2.89 15.41 -6.67
N VAL A 136 3.46 14.43 -7.38
CA VAL A 136 3.86 14.58 -8.80
C VAL A 136 2.64 14.90 -9.66
N ALA A 137 1.49 14.28 -9.40
CA ALA A 137 0.24 14.56 -10.08
C ALA A 137 -0.26 16.00 -9.82
N ILE A 138 -0.18 16.47 -8.57
CA ILE A 138 -0.58 17.83 -8.16
C ILE A 138 0.38 18.85 -8.80
N ASP A 139 1.68 18.70 -8.58
CA ASP A 139 2.69 19.68 -8.99
C ASP A 139 2.82 19.73 -10.53
N GLY A 140 2.55 18.61 -11.22
CA GLY A 140 2.53 18.50 -12.68
C GLY A 140 1.23 18.95 -13.35
N GLY A 141 0.19 19.25 -12.57
CA GLY A 141 -1.14 19.59 -13.11
C GLY A 141 -1.70 18.46 -14.00
N LEU A 142 -1.57 17.20 -13.56
CA LEU A 142 -1.91 16.02 -14.37
C LEU A 142 -3.38 15.61 -14.26
N TYR A 143 -4.17 16.33 -13.48
CA TYR A 143 -5.59 16.02 -13.26
C TYR A 143 -6.46 16.35 -14.47
N ALA A 144 -7.55 15.60 -14.63
CA ALA A 144 -8.57 15.88 -15.62
C ALA A 144 -9.28 17.21 -15.32
N GLU A 145 -9.79 17.90 -16.35
CA GLU A 145 -10.54 19.17 -16.18
C GLU A 145 -11.80 19.00 -15.32
N SER A 146 -12.38 17.80 -15.32
CA SER A 146 -13.53 17.43 -14.47
C SER A 146 -13.18 17.13 -13.03
N ALA A 147 -11.88 17.03 -12.68
CA ALA A 147 -11.46 16.78 -11.32
C ALA A 147 -11.69 18.01 -10.43
N PRO A 148 -12.03 17.80 -9.13
CA PRO A 148 -12.16 18.91 -8.19
C PRO A 148 -10.89 19.74 -8.12
N ASP A 149 -11.03 21.07 -7.94
CA ASP A 149 -9.91 22.00 -7.82
C ASP A 149 -8.98 21.58 -6.67
N LEU A 150 -7.77 21.14 -7.03
CA LEU A 150 -6.78 20.57 -6.08
C LEU A 150 -5.79 21.66 -5.69
N THR A 151 -6.19 22.49 -4.74
CA THR A 151 -5.46 23.64 -4.23
C THR A 151 -4.23 23.25 -3.36
N ARG A 152 -3.44 24.26 -2.93
CA ARG A 152 -2.34 24.11 -1.94
C ARG A 152 -2.76 23.35 -0.67
N SER A 153 -4.04 23.43 -0.28
CA SER A 153 -4.59 22.68 0.85
C SER A 153 -4.45 21.17 0.66
N ARG A 154 -4.79 20.68 -0.53
CA ARG A 154 -4.69 19.25 -0.84
C ARG A 154 -3.24 18.74 -0.82
N ARG A 155 -2.30 19.54 -1.34
CA ARG A 155 -0.87 19.21 -1.28
C ARG A 155 -0.38 19.02 0.17
N ARG A 156 -0.75 19.94 1.06
CA ARG A 156 -0.43 19.84 2.48
C ARG A 156 -1.06 18.61 3.14
N GLU A 157 -2.31 18.32 2.81
CA GLU A 157 -3.02 17.13 3.31
C GLU A 157 -2.28 15.85 2.90
N VAL A 158 -1.89 15.72 1.62
CA VAL A 158 -1.11 14.56 1.14
C VAL A 158 0.20 14.43 1.89
N ILE A 159 0.96 15.50 2.10
CA ILE A 159 2.23 15.47 2.82
C ILE A 159 2.01 15.01 4.27
N VAL A 160 1.06 15.63 4.98
CA VAL A 160 0.81 15.32 6.41
C VAL A 160 0.35 13.87 6.58
N ASP A 161 -0.58 13.42 5.75
CA ASP A 161 -1.13 12.06 5.83
C ASP A 161 -0.07 11.00 5.46
N THR A 162 0.67 11.22 4.36
CA THR A 162 1.78 10.34 3.97
C THR A 162 2.85 10.28 5.06
N THR A 163 3.26 11.42 5.60
CA THR A 163 4.28 11.47 6.66
C THR A 163 3.80 10.75 7.92
N ALA A 164 2.56 10.99 8.36
CA ALA A 164 2.02 10.34 9.55
C ALA A 164 1.97 8.82 9.40
N ARG A 165 1.48 8.32 8.25
CA ARG A 165 1.41 6.87 7.97
C ARG A 165 2.81 6.25 7.83
N ALA A 166 3.72 6.89 7.10
CA ALA A 166 5.08 6.39 6.94
C ALA A 166 5.83 6.34 8.30
N LEU A 167 5.67 7.34 9.15
CA LEU A 167 6.30 7.38 10.47
C LEU A 167 5.86 6.21 11.36
N VAL A 168 4.59 5.78 11.29
CA VAL A 168 4.14 4.61 12.06
C VAL A 168 4.95 3.37 11.71
N PHE A 169 5.18 3.10 10.42
CA PHE A 169 5.98 1.95 10.01
C PHE A 169 7.47 2.15 10.31
N LEU A 170 8.05 3.31 9.98
CA LEU A 170 9.48 3.54 10.15
C LEU A 170 9.88 3.58 11.64
N VAL A 171 9.04 4.14 12.52
CA VAL A 171 9.29 4.17 13.98
C VAL A 171 9.12 2.76 14.58
N SER A 172 8.30 1.88 14.00
CA SER A 172 8.20 0.51 14.47
C SER A 172 9.50 -0.29 14.34
N ILE A 173 10.40 0.09 13.41
CA ILE A 173 11.70 -0.57 13.22
C ILE A 173 12.58 -0.47 14.49
N PRO A 174 12.95 0.72 14.98
CA PRO A 174 13.73 0.81 16.21
C PRO A 174 13.01 0.21 17.42
N ILE A 175 11.67 0.26 17.49
CA ILE A 175 10.89 -0.38 18.56
C ILE A 175 11.11 -1.90 18.55
N ALA A 176 11.11 -2.53 17.36
CA ALA A 176 11.34 -3.96 17.23
C ALA A 176 12.72 -4.39 17.74
N TYR A 177 13.77 -3.59 17.49
CA TYR A 177 15.14 -3.90 17.90
C TYR A 177 15.44 -3.57 19.36
N THR A 178 14.77 -2.56 19.95
CA THR A 178 15.12 -2.05 21.28
C THR A 178 14.17 -2.49 22.39
N ILE A 179 12.92 -2.82 22.04
CA ILE A 179 11.87 -3.11 23.02
C ILE A 179 11.27 -4.48 22.78
N SER A 180 10.55 -4.67 21.67
CA SER A 180 9.89 -5.94 21.31
C SER A 180 9.32 -5.86 19.88
N GLU A 181 9.47 -6.95 19.12
CA GLU A 181 8.83 -7.14 17.82
C GLU A 181 7.30 -7.15 17.91
N SER A 182 6.75 -7.74 18.99
CA SER A 182 5.30 -7.76 19.22
C SER A 182 4.76 -6.33 19.43
N LEU A 183 5.42 -5.51 20.25
CA LEU A 183 5.03 -4.10 20.42
C LEU A 183 5.10 -3.32 19.12
N ALA A 184 6.09 -3.57 18.29
CA ALA A 184 6.21 -2.94 16.98
C ALA A 184 5.03 -3.31 16.06
N LYS A 185 4.60 -4.58 16.06
CA LYS A 185 3.41 -5.04 15.32
C LYS A 185 2.12 -4.38 15.86
N TRP A 186 1.94 -4.28 17.18
CA TRP A 186 0.81 -3.61 17.80
C TRP A 186 0.78 -2.10 17.52
N PHE A 187 1.93 -1.47 17.37
CA PHE A 187 2.05 -0.05 17.02
C PHE A 187 1.36 0.28 15.69
N TRP A 188 1.28 -0.67 14.75
CA TRP A 188 0.56 -0.47 13.48
C TRP A 188 -0.94 -0.29 13.65
N LEU A 189 -1.53 -0.69 14.78
CA LEU A 189 -2.94 -0.40 15.06
C LEU A 189 -3.23 1.10 15.17
N LEU A 190 -2.21 1.94 15.41
CA LEU A 190 -2.36 3.39 15.32
C LEU A 190 -2.84 3.85 13.95
N LEU A 191 -2.55 3.10 12.89
CA LEU A 191 -3.07 3.39 11.55
C LEU A 191 -4.60 3.31 11.49
N LEU A 192 -5.21 2.39 12.24
CA LEU A 192 -6.67 2.30 12.34
C LEU A 192 -7.23 3.56 13.01
N VAL A 193 -6.55 4.05 14.05
CA VAL A 193 -6.94 5.30 14.74
C VAL A 193 -6.83 6.49 13.78
N LEU A 194 -5.72 6.59 13.05
CA LEU A 194 -5.51 7.64 12.05
C LEU A 194 -6.59 7.59 10.96
N ALA A 195 -6.90 6.41 10.43
CA ALA A 195 -7.95 6.23 9.42
C ALA A 195 -9.34 6.66 9.92
N VAL A 196 -9.67 6.38 11.20
CA VAL A 196 -10.95 6.82 11.81
C VAL A 196 -10.98 8.33 11.99
N VAL A 197 -9.87 8.93 12.42
CA VAL A 197 -9.77 10.39 12.59
C VAL A 197 -9.94 11.11 11.25
N ASP A 198 -9.31 10.60 10.19
CA ASP A 198 -9.41 11.19 8.85
C ASP A 198 -10.82 11.08 8.27
N ARG A 199 -11.51 9.96 8.46
CA ARG A 199 -12.92 9.81 8.07
C ARG A 199 -13.82 10.81 8.81
N ARG A 200 -13.58 11.08 10.11
CA ARG A 200 -14.32 12.05 10.89
C ARG A 200 -14.05 13.48 10.42
N ARG A 201 -12.80 13.81 10.08
CA ARG A 201 -12.42 15.12 9.52
C ARG A 201 -13.07 15.36 8.15
N ALA A 202 -13.06 14.37 7.27
CA ALA A 202 -13.71 14.45 5.95
C ALA A 202 -15.23 14.70 6.08
N ARG A 203 -15.92 14.01 7.01
CA ARG A 203 -17.35 14.21 7.26
C ARG A 203 -17.69 15.61 7.84
N ARG A 204 -16.78 16.23 8.59
CA ARG A 204 -16.99 17.59 9.13
C ARG A 204 -16.78 18.69 8.10
N ARG A 205 -16.00 18.44 7.05
CA ARG A 205 -15.75 19.40 5.95
C ARG A 205 -16.82 19.34 4.85
N GLY A 206 -17.61 18.30 4.80
CA GLY A 206 -18.73 18.14 3.84
C GLY A 206 -20.09 18.60 4.38
N ARG A 207 -20.11 19.20 5.58
CA ARG A 207 -21.26 19.92 6.17
C ARG A 207 -20.97 21.41 6.23
#